data_43aa84d1495e74cb98636a571dd18b79
#
_entry.id   43aa84d1495e74cb98636a571dd18b79
#
_cell.length_a   1.000
_cell.length_b   1.000
_cell.length_c   1.000
_cell.angle_alpha   90.00
_cell.angle_beta   90.00
_cell.angle_gamma   90.00
#
_symmetry.space_group_name_H-M   'P 1'
#
loop_
_entity.id
_entity.type
_entity.pdbx_description
1 polymer ?
#
loop_
_entity_poly.entity_id
_entity_poly.type
_entity_poly.pdbx_seq_one_letter_code
_entity_poly.pdbx_strand_id
1 'polypeptide(L)'
;MKPLPLFLRSVLVLALMSLPRAGLSQCVPPFEQGTWFNIDSATGGITKIDVTFSCNDLILCGVDANGNVTCTTPGPPYNLHLWGKCSPSDCDWGAADGNDHWVGPTKWVYSFYDQGFAKRYVYVKPSVVHPGDLFLWMYTHFTDPNRSDYVFTGWYHK
;
A
#
# COMPACT_ATOMS: atom_id res chain seq x y z
N MET A 1 31.60 31.22 45.42
CA MET A 1 31.31 30.20 44.37
C MET A 1 32.51 30.13 43.44
N LYS A 2 33.27 29.04 43.43
CA LYS A 2 34.42 28.87 42.51
C LYS A 2 33.93 28.52 41.12
N PRO A 3 34.35 29.21 40.05
CA PRO A 3 33.96 28.85 38.69
C PRO A 3 34.56 27.49 38.31
N LEU A 4 33.73 26.62 37.73
CA LEU A 4 34.16 25.33 37.21
C LEU A 4 35.21 25.55 36.11
N PRO A 5 36.32 24.79 36.07
CA PRO A 5 37.35 24.96 35.07
C PRO A 5 36.80 24.74 33.66
N LEU A 6 37.27 25.57 32.73
CA LEU A 6 36.78 25.62 31.33
C LEU A 6 36.79 24.26 30.62
N PHE A 7 37.75 23.39 30.97
CA PHE A 7 37.87 22.03 30.45
C PHE A 7 36.69 21.12 30.81
N LEU A 8 36.09 21.26 31.98
CA LEU A 8 34.95 20.43 32.39
C LEU A 8 33.68 20.80 31.64
N ARG A 9 33.54 22.06 31.20
CA ARG A 9 32.42 22.54 30.40
C ARG A 9 32.46 21.99 28.95
N SER A 10 33.66 21.90 28.37
CA SER A 10 33.84 21.39 27.01
C SER A 10 33.55 19.89 26.90
N VAL A 11 33.95 19.11 27.93
CA VAL A 11 33.68 17.67 27.96
C VAL A 11 32.18 17.37 28.10
N LEU A 12 31.44 18.17 28.89
CA LEU A 12 30.01 17.99 29.09
C LEU A 12 29.20 18.28 27.83
N VAL A 13 29.64 19.27 27.02
CA VAL A 13 28.95 19.60 25.74
C VAL A 13 29.22 18.54 24.69
N LEU A 14 30.43 17.95 24.63
CA LEU A 14 30.70 16.85 23.68
C LEU A 14 29.97 15.57 24.05
N ALA A 15 29.76 15.26 25.33
CA ALA A 15 29.04 14.07 25.77
C ALA A 15 27.54 14.10 25.43
N LEU A 16 26.94 15.31 25.33
CA LEU A 16 25.52 15.47 24.94
C LEU A 16 25.27 15.28 23.43
N MET A 17 26.30 15.37 22.59
CA MET A 17 26.18 15.20 21.15
C MET A 17 26.30 13.72 20.67
N SER A 18 26.71 12.83 21.56
CA SER A 18 26.91 11.40 21.24
C SER A 18 25.79 10.47 21.67
N LEU A 19 24.63 11.01 22.06
CA LEU A 19 23.46 10.16 22.27
C LEU A 19 23.04 9.54 20.93
N PRO A 20 23.05 8.20 20.80
CA PRO A 20 22.52 7.57 19.60
C PRO A 20 21.05 8.01 19.47
N ARG A 21 20.75 8.75 18.41
CA ARG A 21 19.36 8.96 18.02
C ARG A 21 18.83 7.60 17.63
N ALA A 22 18.04 6.99 18.51
CA ALA A 22 17.21 5.87 18.13
C ALA A 22 16.32 6.40 17.00
N GLY A 23 16.69 6.09 15.75
CA GLY A 23 15.85 6.34 14.60
C GLY A 23 14.64 5.44 14.77
N LEU A 24 13.52 5.99 15.25
CA LEU A 24 12.24 5.32 15.15
C LEU A 24 11.98 5.21 13.64
N SER A 25 12.03 4.01 13.11
CA SER A 25 11.53 3.72 11.76
C SER A 25 10.05 4.09 11.79
N GLN A 26 9.73 5.27 11.26
CA GLN A 26 8.37 5.72 11.16
C GLN A 26 7.82 5.18 9.85
N CYS A 27 6.90 4.24 9.95
CA CYS A 27 6.15 3.76 8.80
C CYS A 27 5.26 4.89 8.28
N VAL A 28 5.60 5.45 7.14
CA VAL A 28 4.85 6.56 6.54
C VAL A 28 3.81 5.96 5.59
N PRO A 29 2.52 6.30 5.76
CA PRO A 29 1.49 5.87 4.83
C PRO A 29 1.84 6.29 3.40
N PRO A 30 1.72 5.37 2.42
CA PRO A 30 2.01 5.69 1.03
C PRO A 30 0.92 6.58 0.42
N PHE A 31 1.24 7.20 -0.70
CA PHE A 31 0.32 8.09 -1.43
C PHE A 31 -0.99 7.38 -1.79
N GLU A 32 -0.92 6.10 -2.13
CA GLU A 32 -2.03 5.27 -2.58
C GLU A 32 -3.09 5.05 -1.49
N GLN A 33 -2.73 5.18 -0.21
CA GLN A 33 -3.69 4.98 0.89
C GLN A 33 -4.80 6.03 0.86
N GLY A 34 -6.05 5.57 0.97
CA GLY A 34 -7.26 6.39 1.08
C GLY A 34 -8.39 5.91 0.18
N THR A 35 -9.49 6.68 0.20
CA THR A 35 -10.66 6.46 -0.64
C THR A 35 -10.55 7.31 -1.90
N TRP A 36 -10.75 6.67 -3.06
CA TRP A 36 -10.56 7.24 -4.37
C TRP A 36 -11.81 7.04 -5.22
N PHE A 37 -12.27 8.11 -5.88
CA PHE A 37 -13.44 8.10 -6.74
C PHE A 37 -13.05 8.32 -8.20
N ASN A 38 -13.65 7.58 -9.12
CA ASN A 38 -13.38 7.75 -10.55
C ASN A 38 -13.72 9.17 -10.99
N ILE A 39 -12.80 9.83 -11.71
CA ILE A 39 -13.02 11.20 -12.21
C ILE A 39 -14.09 11.24 -13.31
N ASP A 40 -14.31 10.12 -14.01
CA ASP A 40 -15.40 9.94 -14.95
C ASP A 40 -16.64 9.41 -14.22
N SER A 41 -17.58 10.29 -13.89
CA SER A 41 -18.84 9.93 -13.22
C SER A 41 -19.74 9.02 -14.07
N ALA A 42 -19.51 8.97 -15.39
CA ALA A 42 -20.24 8.11 -16.33
C ALA A 42 -19.53 6.77 -16.57
N THR A 43 -18.45 6.49 -15.86
CA THR A 43 -17.71 5.22 -16.02
C THR A 43 -18.62 4.00 -15.93
N GLY A 44 -18.42 3.04 -16.83
CA GLY A 44 -19.07 1.71 -16.75
C GLY A 44 -18.22 0.67 -16.01
N GLY A 45 -17.06 1.07 -15.47
CA GLY A 45 -16.09 0.21 -14.80
C GLY A 45 -16.04 0.39 -13.28
N ILE A 46 -14.83 0.53 -12.75
CA ILE A 46 -14.60 0.77 -11.32
C ILE A 46 -14.95 2.22 -10.99
N THR A 47 -15.84 2.41 -10.02
CA THR A 47 -16.34 3.73 -9.58
C THR A 47 -15.59 4.24 -8.36
N LYS A 48 -15.20 3.33 -7.45
CA LYS A 48 -14.53 3.66 -6.20
C LYS A 48 -13.47 2.61 -5.83
N ILE A 49 -12.41 3.07 -5.21
CA ILE A 49 -11.33 2.24 -4.66
C ILE A 49 -11.04 2.72 -3.24
N ASP A 50 -11.05 1.82 -2.27
CA ASP A 50 -10.45 2.03 -0.96
C ASP A 50 -9.11 1.29 -0.90
N VAL A 51 -8.04 2.01 -0.64
CA VAL A 51 -6.72 1.44 -0.41
C VAL A 51 -6.36 1.61 1.06
N THR A 52 -6.25 0.51 1.78
CA THR A 52 -5.69 0.51 3.13
C THR A 52 -4.25 0.03 3.11
N PHE A 53 -3.44 0.58 4.00
CA PHE A 53 -2.04 0.23 4.15
C PHE A 53 -1.75 -0.16 5.60
N SER A 54 -1.07 -1.27 5.80
CA SER A 54 -0.61 -1.76 7.09
C SER A 54 0.91 -1.87 7.07
N CYS A 55 1.54 -1.23 8.05
CA CYS A 55 2.98 -1.33 8.23
C CYS A 55 3.33 -2.70 8.81
N ASN A 56 3.68 -3.64 7.96
CA ASN A 56 4.00 -5.01 8.33
C ASN A 56 5.52 -5.26 8.30
N ASP A 57 6.31 -4.30 8.80
CA ASP A 57 7.78 -4.40 8.84
C ASP A 57 8.31 -5.13 10.09
N LEU A 58 7.44 -5.43 11.06
CA LEU A 58 7.80 -6.11 12.28
C LEU A 58 7.75 -7.64 12.11
N ILE A 59 8.93 -8.26 12.11
CA ILE A 59 9.07 -9.72 12.17
C ILE A 59 9.22 -10.12 13.65
N LEU A 60 8.25 -10.85 14.17
CA LEU A 60 8.31 -11.40 15.52
C LEU A 60 8.82 -12.84 15.44
N CYS A 61 9.94 -13.12 16.12
CA CYS A 61 10.48 -14.45 16.22
C CYS A 61 10.28 -15.01 17.64
N GLY A 62 9.77 -16.23 17.73
CA GLY A 62 9.67 -16.99 18.97
C GLY A 62 10.64 -18.18 18.95
N VAL A 63 11.08 -18.61 20.13
CA VAL A 63 11.88 -19.82 20.32
C VAL A 63 11.04 -20.83 21.07
N ASP A 64 10.86 -22.03 20.52
CA ASP A 64 10.11 -23.10 21.20
C ASP A 64 10.94 -23.77 22.31
N ALA A 65 10.34 -24.68 23.07
CA ALA A 65 11.00 -25.39 24.17
C ALA A 65 12.18 -26.29 23.70
N ASN A 66 12.26 -26.57 22.41
CA ASN A 66 13.32 -27.39 21.81
C ASN A 66 14.44 -26.52 21.20
N GLY A 67 14.32 -25.19 21.30
CA GLY A 67 15.31 -24.26 20.75
C GLY A 67 15.09 -23.91 19.26
N ASN A 68 13.98 -24.33 18.62
CA ASN A 68 13.69 -23.98 17.24
C ASN A 68 13.17 -22.53 17.16
N VAL A 69 13.72 -21.76 16.24
CA VAL A 69 13.28 -20.38 16.00
C VAL A 69 12.21 -20.38 14.91
N THR A 70 11.04 -19.80 15.23
CA THR A 70 9.97 -19.54 14.26
C THR A 70 9.71 -18.06 14.21
N CYS A 71 9.67 -17.49 12.99
CA CYS A 71 9.39 -16.07 12.80
C CYS A 71 8.07 -15.89 12.07
N THR A 72 7.31 -14.82 12.41
CA THR A 72 6.12 -14.42 11.65
C THR A 72 6.56 -13.86 10.30
N THR A 73 5.90 -14.30 9.22
CA THR A 73 6.05 -13.64 7.92
C THR A 73 5.11 -12.44 7.89
N PRO A 74 5.61 -11.24 7.56
CA PRO A 74 4.72 -10.09 7.36
C PRO A 74 3.66 -10.41 6.31
N GLY A 75 2.42 -10.04 6.60
CA GLY A 75 1.33 -10.12 5.63
C GLY A 75 1.48 -9.08 4.51
N PRO A 76 0.63 -9.15 3.48
CA PRO A 76 0.58 -8.11 2.45
C PRO A 76 0.37 -6.72 3.05
N PRO A 77 1.15 -5.70 2.61
CA PRO A 77 1.06 -4.37 3.21
C PRO A 77 -0.18 -3.59 2.78
N TYR A 78 -0.82 -3.98 1.68
CA TYR A 78 -2.01 -3.30 1.16
C TYR A 78 -3.22 -4.22 1.18
N ASN A 79 -4.41 -3.59 1.25
CA ASN A 79 -5.66 -4.22 0.92
C ASN A 79 -6.47 -3.24 0.07
N LEU A 80 -6.94 -3.69 -1.08
CA LEU A 80 -7.72 -2.90 -2.03
C LEU A 80 -9.16 -3.38 -2.01
N HIS A 81 -10.11 -2.47 -1.76
CA HIS A 81 -11.53 -2.74 -1.88
C HIS A 81 -12.08 -1.96 -3.07
N LEU A 82 -12.76 -2.64 -3.98
CA LEU A 82 -13.24 -2.09 -5.24
C LEU A 82 -14.76 -2.08 -5.31
N TRP A 83 -15.31 -1.04 -5.93
CA TRP A 83 -16.71 -0.95 -6.32
C TRP A 83 -16.81 -0.69 -7.81
N GLY A 84 -17.69 -1.42 -8.48
CA GLY A 84 -17.93 -1.28 -9.91
C GLY A 84 -19.32 -0.75 -10.20
N LYS A 85 -19.50 -0.20 -11.39
CA LYS A 85 -20.79 0.33 -11.83
C LYS A 85 -21.84 -0.76 -11.94
N CYS A 86 -22.96 -0.56 -11.24
CA CYS A 86 -24.19 -1.35 -11.33
C CYS A 86 -25.40 -0.41 -11.26
N SER A 87 -26.60 -0.94 -11.36
CA SER A 87 -27.87 -0.20 -11.22
C SER A 87 -28.80 -0.98 -10.28
N PRO A 88 -29.43 -0.31 -9.29
CA PRO A 88 -29.49 1.13 -9.04
C PRO A 88 -28.30 1.69 -8.25
N SER A 89 -27.46 0.86 -7.65
CA SER A 89 -26.25 1.25 -6.86
C SER A 89 -25.04 0.49 -7.35
N ASP A 90 -23.85 1.00 -7.03
CA ASP A 90 -22.60 0.34 -7.37
C ASP A 90 -22.50 -1.04 -6.70
N CYS A 91 -21.93 -2.01 -7.42
CA CYS A 91 -21.66 -3.35 -6.91
C CYS A 91 -20.38 -3.35 -6.08
N ASP A 92 -20.45 -3.95 -4.92
CA ASP A 92 -19.27 -4.26 -4.12
C ASP A 92 -18.55 -5.48 -4.73
N TRP A 93 -17.30 -5.29 -5.13
CA TRP A 93 -16.44 -6.36 -5.68
C TRP A 93 -15.60 -7.04 -4.61
N GLY A 94 -15.68 -6.56 -3.38
CA GLY A 94 -14.92 -7.05 -2.24
C GLY A 94 -13.53 -6.47 -2.18
N ALA A 95 -12.78 -6.96 -1.20
CA ALA A 95 -11.42 -6.56 -0.93
C ALA A 95 -10.44 -7.70 -1.22
N ALA A 96 -9.25 -7.36 -1.66
CA ALA A 96 -8.16 -8.30 -1.87
C ALA A 96 -6.83 -7.71 -1.43
N ASP A 97 -5.95 -8.57 -0.94
CA ASP A 97 -4.63 -8.21 -0.50
C ASP A 97 -3.78 -7.69 -1.67
N GLY A 98 -2.89 -6.75 -1.37
CA GLY A 98 -2.03 -6.13 -2.35
C GLY A 98 -0.58 -6.05 -1.91
N ASN A 99 0.31 -6.08 -2.91
CA ASN A 99 1.75 -6.00 -2.71
C ASN A 99 2.38 -4.98 -3.66
N ASP A 100 3.56 -4.49 -3.29
CA ASP A 100 4.39 -3.72 -4.20
C ASP A 100 4.77 -4.57 -5.42
N HIS A 101 4.60 -4.01 -6.61
CA HIS A 101 4.96 -4.60 -7.89
C HIS A 101 5.73 -3.60 -8.73
N TRP A 102 6.94 -3.96 -9.15
CA TRP A 102 7.81 -3.07 -9.90
C TRP A 102 7.78 -3.38 -11.39
N VAL A 103 7.49 -2.37 -12.20
CA VAL A 103 7.60 -2.43 -13.66
C VAL A 103 8.64 -1.40 -14.10
N GLY A 104 9.84 -1.87 -14.36
CA GLY A 104 11.02 -0.99 -14.52
C GLY A 104 11.23 -0.14 -13.26
N PRO A 105 11.39 1.20 -13.38
CA PRO A 105 11.56 2.08 -12.23
C PRO A 105 10.25 2.46 -11.53
N THR A 106 9.10 2.02 -12.05
CA THR A 106 7.79 2.44 -11.56
C THR A 106 7.24 1.41 -10.56
N LYS A 107 6.92 1.89 -9.37
CA LYS A 107 6.21 1.12 -8.36
C LYS A 107 4.70 1.15 -8.63
N TRP A 108 4.08 0.01 -8.55
CA TRP A 108 2.64 -0.20 -8.56
C TRP A 108 2.23 -0.94 -7.28
N VAL A 109 1.00 -0.78 -6.86
CA VAL A 109 0.35 -1.72 -5.93
C VAL A 109 -0.44 -2.69 -6.78
N TYR A 110 -0.13 -3.98 -6.65
CA TYR A 110 -0.80 -5.07 -7.35
C TYR A 110 -1.73 -5.82 -6.41
N SER A 111 -2.93 -6.14 -6.88
CA SER A 111 -3.91 -6.98 -6.18
C SER A 111 -4.59 -7.93 -7.16
N PHE A 112 -4.97 -9.11 -6.67
CA PHE A 112 -5.60 -10.16 -7.46
C PHE A 112 -6.96 -10.52 -6.89
N TYR A 113 -7.99 -10.51 -7.75
CA TYR A 113 -9.35 -10.91 -7.41
C TYR A 113 -9.73 -12.17 -8.17
N ASP A 114 -10.09 -13.23 -7.45
CA ASP A 114 -10.72 -14.42 -8.01
C ASP A 114 -12.18 -14.44 -7.59
N GLN A 115 -13.06 -14.13 -8.52
CA GLN A 115 -14.51 -14.10 -8.29
C GLN A 115 -15.20 -15.36 -8.88
N GLY A 116 -14.44 -16.41 -9.19
CA GLY A 116 -14.92 -17.64 -9.78
C GLY A 116 -15.23 -17.51 -11.28
N PHE A 117 -16.13 -16.59 -11.66
CA PHE A 117 -16.50 -16.33 -13.05
C PHE A 117 -15.50 -15.43 -13.81
N ALA A 118 -14.65 -14.70 -13.07
CA ALA A 118 -13.63 -13.82 -13.62
C ALA A 118 -12.45 -13.70 -12.67
N LYS A 119 -11.26 -13.60 -13.25
CA LYS A 119 -10.01 -13.27 -12.56
C LYS A 119 -9.59 -11.88 -12.96
N ARG A 120 -9.27 -11.01 -11.96
CA ARG A 120 -8.89 -9.64 -12.23
C ARG A 120 -7.52 -9.34 -11.62
N TYR A 121 -6.68 -8.77 -12.45
CA TYR A 121 -5.33 -8.35 -12.13
C TYR A 121 -5.35 -6.83 -12.07
N VAL A 122 -5.30 -6.28 -10.87
CA VAL A 122 -5.48 -4.85 -10.59
C VAL A 122 -4.15 -4.24 -10.21
N TYR A 123 -3.82 -3.13 -10.86
CA TYR A 123 -2.60 -2.36 -10.62
C TYR A 123 -2.98 -0.91 -10.41
N VAL A 124 -2.52 -0.30 -9.31
CA VAL A 124 -2.71 1.11 -9.04
C VAL A 124 -1.38 1.80 -8.76
N LYS A 125 -1.26 3.06 -9.14
CA LYS A 125 -0.10 3.90 -8.87
C LYS A 125 -0.48 5.38 -8.85
N PRO A 126 0.37 6.27 -8.30
CA PRO A 126 0.22 7.70 -8.52
C PRO A 126 0.21 8.03 -10.00
N SER A 127 -0.74 8.87 -10.44
CA SER A 127 -0.81 9.32 -11.83
C SER A 127 0.31 10.30 -12.15
N VAL A 128 0.98 10.11 -13.30
CA VAL A 128 1.97 11.07 -13.83
C VAL A 128 1.31 12.12 -14.72
N VAL A 129 0.10 11.83 -15.23
CA VAL A 129 -0.64 12.72 -16.15
C VAL A 129 -1.52 13.69 -15.36
N HIS A 130 -2.10 13.21 -14.25
CA HIS A 130 -2.92 13.99 -13.35
C HIS A 130 -2.28 13.97 -11.96
N PRO A 131 -1.36 14.90 -11.64
CA PRO A 131 -0.70 14.95 -10.34
C PRO A 131 -1.72 15.08 -9.20
N GLY A 132 -1.61 14.24 -8.19
CA GLY A 132 -2.56 14.18 -7.07
C GLY A 132 -3.62 13.09 -7.21
N ASP A 133 -3.79 12.50 -8.40
CA ASP A 133 -4.72 11.42 -8.67
C ASP A 133 -4.04 10.04 -8.64
N LEU A 134 -4.87 9.01 -8.48
CA LEU A 134 -4.48 7.62 -8.62
C LEU A 134 -4.82 7.15 -10.05
N PHE A 135 -3.92 6.39 -10.67
CA PHE A 135 -4.17 5.70 -11.93
C PHE A 135 -4.37 4.22 -11.67
N LEU A 136 -5.45 3.65 -12.22
CA LEU A 136 -5.74 2.21 -12.19
C LEU A 136 -5.63 1.62 -13.59
N TRP A 137 -4.97 0.47 -13.68
CA TRP A 137 -4.99 -0.45 -14.81
C TRP A 137 -5.48 -1.81 -14.31
N MET A 138 -6.45 -2.41 -15.00
CA MET A 138 -7.02 -3.70 -14.64
C MET A 138 -7.19 -4.57 -15.88
N TYR A 139 -6.70 -5.81 -15.81
CA TYR A 139 -7.01 -6.85 -16.77
C TYR A 139 -8.03 -7.82 -16.17
N THR A 140 -9.09 -8.12 -16.92
CA THR A 140 -10.12 -9.09 -16.55
C THR A 140 -10.08 -10.26 -17.52
N HIS A 141 -9.86 -11.44 -16.96
CA HIS A 141 -9.95 -12.72 -17.64
C HIS A 141 -11.21 -13.45 -17.19
N PHE A 142 -12.10 -13.81 -18.13
CA PHE A 142 -13.30 -14.58 -17.83
C PHE A 142 -13.04 -16.08 -17.89
N THR A 143 -13.64 -16.83 -16.97
CA THR A 143 -13.59 -18.30 -16.98
C THR A 143 -14.47 -18.91 -18.06
N ASP A 144 -15.51 -18.19 -18.52
CA ASP A 144 -16.35 -18.56 -19.65
C ASP A 144 -15.64 -18.21 -20.97
N PRO A 145 -15.30 -19.21 -21.82
CA PRO A 145 -14.60 -18.98 -23.08
C PRO A 145 -15.42 -18.18 -24.14
N ASN A 146 -16.72 -18.01 -23.91
CA ASN A 146 -17.58 -17.20 -24.80
C ASN A 146 -17.57 -15.71 -24.43
N ARG A 147 -16.89 -15.32 -23.35
CA ARG A 147 -16.73 -13.93 -22.92
C ARG A 147 -15.33 -13.46 -23.22
N SER A 148 -15.23 -12.35 -23.97
CA SER A 148 -13.93 -11.75 -24.26
C SER A 148 -13.33 -11.08 -23.04
N ASP A 149 -12.06 -11.34 -22.82
CA ASP A 149 -11.26 -10.60 -21.84
C ASP A 149 -11.18 -9.13 -22.21
N TYR A 150 -10.95 -8.28 -21.21
CA TYR A 150 -10.79 -6.84 -21.46
C TYR A 150 -9.81 -6.19 -20.49
N VAL A 151 -9.32 -5.03 -20.91
CA VAL A 151 -8.54 -4.11 -20.07
C VAL A 151 -9.41 -2.90 -19.76
N PHE A 152 -9.37 -2.47 -18.50
CA PHE A 152 -9.98 -1.24 -18.02
C PHE A 152 -8.90 -0.33 -17.44
N THR A 153 -8.99 0.98 -17.73
CA THR A 153 -8.14 1.99 -17.10
C THR A 153 -8.99 3.15 -16.59
N GLY A 154 -8.55 3.80 -15.53
CA GLY A 154 -9.23 4.96 -14.98
C GLY A 154 -8.32 5.82 -14.11
N TRP A 155 -8.70 7.07 -13.92
CA TRP A 155 -8.09 8.00 -12.98
C TRP A 155 -9.07 8.29 -11.86
N TYR A 156 -8.53 8.47 -10.65
CA TYR A 156 -9.31 8.60 -9.44
C TYR A 156 -8.77 9.73 -8.57
N HIS A 157 -9.65 10.52 -7.99
CA HIS A 157 -9.31 11.57 -7.02
C HIS A 157 -9.85 11.23 -5.62
N LYS A 158 -9.28 11.84 -4.59
CA LYS A 158 -9.74 11.75 -3.19
C LYS A 158 -10.90 12.68 -2.94
#